data_f72ad8f77184a1e63a4e2d205a91ee12
#
_entry.id   f72ad8f77184a1e63a4e2d205a91ee12
#
_cell.length_a   1.000
_cell.length_b   1.000
_cell.length_c   1.000
_cell.angle_alpha   90.00
_cell.angle_beta   90.00
_cell.angle_gamma   90.00
#
_symmetry.space_group_name_H-M   'P 1'
#
loop_
_entity.id
_entity.type
_entity.pdbx_description
1 polymer ?
#
loop_
_entity_poly.entity_id
_entity_poly.type
_entity_poly.pdbx_seq_one_letter_code
_entity_poly.pdbx_strand_id
1 'polypeptide(L)'
;GYTQTIPVGSPAAAELEQTGQTRSLQQVRFVYGKNGKPYLGTGQGERLPLMFNLSHSGTYVAAAFGTEDVGVDVELIRTGKQKIAQRFFAEDERKYLEKCWTDEAFTGIWTRKEAYIKAVGTGIAMTLDSFSTMEEQVGEYYLKTWNVERDVWLSVCRKGSAIERCLPEKIALEQVFL
;
A
#
# COMPACT_ATOMS: atom_id res chain seq x y z
N GLY A 1 -6.57 -6.51 19.57
CA GLY A 1 -5.66 -5.42 19.25
C GLY A 1 -4.45 -6.01 18.54
N TYR A 2 -4.24 -5.64 17.30
CA TYR A 2 -3.04 -6.06 16.55
C TYR A 2 -1.87 -5.23 17.04
N THR A 3 -0.87 -5.85 17.61
CA THR A 3 0.41 -5.21 17.93
C THR A 3 1.21 -5.17 16.63
N GLN A 4 1.32 -3.99 16.03
CA GLN A 4 2.17 -3.80 14.85
C GLN A 4 3.62 -3.71 15.34
N THR A 5 4.40 -4.75 15.11
CA THR A 5 5.85 -4.75 15.37
C THR A 5 6.60 -4.67 14.04
N ILE A 6 7.64 -3.85 13.99
CA ILE A 6 8.62 -3.91 12.91
C ILE A 6 9.57 -5.06 13.25
N PRO A 7 9.69 -6.09 12.39
CA PRO A 7 10.55 -7.22 12.68
C PRO A 7 12.01 -6.78 12.83
N VAL A 8 12.70 -7.28 13.84
CA VAL A 8 14.16 -7.13 13.97
C VAL A 8 14.83 -7.79 12.77
N GLY A 9 15.77 -7.08 12.12
CA GLY A 9 16.44 -7.57 10.90
C GLY A 9 15.69 -7.33 9.60
N SER A 10 14.49 -6.71 9.65
CA SER A 10 13.81 -6.27 8.41
C SER A 10 14.57 -5.12 7.74
N PRO A 11 14.40 -4.92 6.41
CA PRO A 11 14.98 -3.76 5.71
C PRO A 11 14.60 -2.43 6.40
N ALA A 12 13.38 -2.31 6.91
CA ALA A 12 12.91 -1.14 7.64
C ALA A 12 13.65 -0.95 8.99
N ALA A 13 13.95 -2.03 9.71
CA ALA A 13 14.75 -1.96 10.93
C ALA A 13 16.19 -1.54 10.64
N ALA A 14 16.81 -2.11 9.60
CA ALA A 14 18.17 -1.76 9.17
C ALA A 14 18.25 -0.29 8.72
N GLU A 15 17.24 0.21 8.01
CA GLU A 15 17.21 1.60 7.57
C GLU A 15 17.02 2.58 8.76
N LEU A 16 16.21 2.24 9.75
CA LEU A 16 16.08 3.00 10.99
C LEU A 16 17.38 3.03 11.80
N GLU A 17 18.12 1.92 11.85
CA GLU A 17 19.42 1.84 12.51
C GLU A 17 20.49 2.67 11.78
N GLN A 18 20.51 2.64 10.43
CA GLN A 18 21.45 3.41 9.62
C GLN A 18 21.24 4.92 9.74
N THR A 19 20.02 5.40 9.94
CA THR A 19 19.76 6.83 10.13
C THR A 19 20.26 7.37 11.47
N GLY A 20 20.65 6.50 12.40
CA GLY A 20 21.11 6.89 13.74
C GLY A 20 20.03 7.53 14.62
N GLN A 21 18.79 7.57 14.15
CA GLN A 21 17.68 8.25 14.85
C GLN A 21 17.00 7.36 15.90
N THR A 22 17.21 6.06 15.84
CA THR A 22 16.62 5.13 16.80
C THR A 22 17.62 4.04 17.16
N ARG A 23 17.99 3.94 18.44
CA ARG A 23 18.87 2.89 18.96
C ARG A 23 18.15 1.59 19.31
N SER A 24 16.81 1.61 19.31
CA SER A 24 15.98 0.45 19.62
C SER A 24 14.59 0.62 19.02
N LEU A 25 14.05 -0.44 18.43
CA LEU A 25 12.67 -0.49 17.93
C LEU A 25 11.62 -0.22 19.03
N GLN A 26 11.97 -0.44 20.30
CA GLN A 26 11.10 -0.12 21.43
C GLN A 26 10.85 1.38 21.59
N GLN A 27 11.67 2.24 21.00
CA GLN A 27 11.52 3.70 21.02
C GLN A 27 10.64 4.22 19.89
N VAL A 28 10.32 3.39 18.89
CA VAL A 28 9.44 3.76 17.79
C VAL A 28 8.00 3.86 18.30
N ARG A 29 7.33 4.95 17.92
CA ARG A 29 5.91 5.19 18.21
C ARG A 29 5.19 5.50 16.91
N PHE A 30 3.87 5.28 16.89
CA PHE A 30 3.04 5.75 15.80
C PHE A 30 2.56 7.16 16.08
N VAL A 31 2.78 8.06 15.13
CA VAL A 31 2.18 9.40 15.09
C VAL A 31 1.21 9.45 13.92
N TYR A 32 0.06 10.10 14.09
CA TYR A 32 -1.01 10.06 13.10
C TYR A 32 -1.12 11.42 12.40
N GLY A 33 -1.19 11.39 11.07
CA GLY A 33 -1.48 12.55 10.26
C GLY A 33 -2.94 12.99 10.35
N LYS A 34 -3.27 14.11 9.70
CA LYS A 34 -4.61 14.74 9.75
C LYS A 34 -5.76 13.79 9.36
N ASN A 35 -5.50 12.87 8.43
CA ASN A 35 -6.49 11.91 7.91
C ASN A 35 -6.33 10.50 8.52
N GLY A 36 -5.61 10.38 9.64
CA GLY A 36 -5.42 9.10 10.32
C GLY A 36 -4.33 8.20 9.74
N LYS A 37 -3.59 8.62 8.68
CA LYS A 37 -2.44 7.87 8.16
C LYS A 37 -1.38 7.77 9.27
N PRO A 38 -0.94 6.55 9.63
CA PRO A 38 0.11 6.38 10.64
C PRO A 38 1.48 6.67 10.03
N TYR A 39 2.37 7.22 10.84
CA TYR A 39 3.78 7.45 10.56
C TYR A 39 4.61 6.95 11.71
N LEU A 40 5.85 6.60 11.45
CA LEU A 40 6.79 6.28 12.52
C LEU A 40 7.30 7.58 13.16
N GLY A 41 7.39 7.59 14.48
CA GLY A 41 7.88 8.72 15.24
C GLY A 41 8.78 8.29 16.41
N THR A 42 9.53 9.26 16.96
CA THR A 42 10.32 9.08 18.17
C THR A 42 9.44 9.12 19.43
N GLY A 43 9.99 8.74 20.57
CA GLY A 43 9.32 8.91 21.87
C GLY A 43 8.98 10.37 22.20
N GLN A 44 9.60 11.34 21.53
CA GLN A 44 9.34 12.78 21.66
C GLN A 44 8.28 13.28 20.67
N GLY A 45 7.72 12.39 19.83
CA GLY A 45 6.68 12.71 18.85
C GLY A 45 7.19 13.27 17.53
N GLU A 46 8.51 13.32 17.31
CA GLU A 46 9.10 13.69 16.03
C GLU A 46 8.91 12.58 15.01
N ARG A 47 8.55 12.95 13.78
CA ARG A 47 8.33 12.00 12.67
C ARG A 47 9.67 11.51 12.13
N LEU A 48 9.80 10.20 11.98
CA LEU A 48 10.96 9.59 11.33
C LEU A 48 10.86 9.71 9.81
N PRO A 49 11.99 9.79 9.07
CA PRO A 49 12.00 9.93 7.61
C PRO A 49 11.70 8.62 6.87
N LEU A 50 11.14 7.63 7.53
CA LEU A 50 10.70 6.38 6.93
C LEU A 50 9.18 6.38 6.81
N MET A 51 8.70 6.32 5.57
CA MET A 51 7.29 6.13 5.26
C MET A 51 6.97 4.64 5.22
N PHE A 52 5.78 4.28 5.67
CA PHE A 52 5.27 2.93 5.55
C PHE A 52 3.77 2.90 5.31
N ASN A 53 3.31 1.80 4.75
CA ASN A 53 1.88 1.52 4.64
C ASN A 53 1.63 0.02 4.78
N LEU A 54 0.45 -0.33 5.28
CA LEU A 54 0.03 -1.71 5.52
C LEU A 54 -1.33 -1.97 4.86
N SER A 55 -1.51 -3.19 4.39
CA SER A 55 -2.79 -3.71 3.94
C SER A 55 -2.95 -5.17 4.34
N HIS A 56 -4.19 -5.64 4.44
CA HIS A 56 -4.46 -7.05 4.68
C HIS A 56 -5.72 -7.51 3.94
N SER A 57 -5.71 -8.75 3.48
CA SER A 57 -6.89 -9.43 2.90
C SER A 57 -6.81 -10.92 3.17
N GLY A 58 -7.84 -11.49 3.79
CA GLY A 58 -7.79 -12.88 4.26
C GLY A 58 -6.64 -13.12 5.23
N THR A 59 -5.75 -14.05 4.88
CA THR A 59 -4.56 -14.40 5.67
C THR A 59 -3.29 -13.62 5.25
N TYR A 60 -3.41 -12.77 4.23
CA TYR A 60 -2.28 -11.99 3.70
C TYR A 60 -2.18 -10.64 4.41
N VAL A 61 -0.95 -10.27 4.74
CA VAL A 61 -0.58 -8.93 5.19
C VAL A 61 0.52 -8.44 4.26
N ALA A 62 0.36 -7.24 3.73
CA ALA A 62 1.36 -6.58 2.91
C ALA A 62 1.86 -5.32 3.62
N ALA A 63 3.17 -5.10 3.53
CA ALA A 63 3.83 -3.90 4.02
C ALA A 63 4.69 -3.29 2.91
N ALA A 64 4.63 -1.97 2.76
CA ALA A 64 5.52 -1.22 1.91
C ALA A 64 6.24 -0.15 2.72
N PHE A 65 7.52 0.03 2.43
CA PHE A 65 8.39 1.01 3.08
C PHE A 65 9.07 1.88 2.02
N GLY A 66 9.40 3.12 2.38
CA GLY A 66 10.08 4.04 1.49
C GLY A 66 10.48 5.34 2.18
N THR A 67 11.31 6.13 1.52
CA THR A 67 11.69 7.48 1.96
C THR A 67 10.66 8.54 1.55
N GLU A 68 9.84 8.22 0.55
CA GLU A 68 8.75 9.05 0.06
C GLU A 68 7.39 8.42 0.39
N ASP A 69 6.31 9.19 0.19
CA ASP A 69 4.95 8.67 0.41
C ASP A 69 4.73 7.38 -0.36
N VAL A 70 4.27 6.37 0.37
CA VAL A 70 4.00 5.03 -0.14
C VAL A 70 2.63 4.54 0.31
N GLY A 71 1.98 3.77 -0.54
CA GLY A 71 0.76 3.04 -0.26
C GLY A 71 0.84 1.62 -0.80
N VAL A 72 0.23 0.69 -0.12
CA VAL A 72 0.12 -0.71 -0.54
C VAL A 72 -1.30 -1.20 -0.34
N ASP A 73 -1.75 -2.02 -1.27
CA ASP A 73 -2.99 -2.75 -1.12
C ASP A 73 -2.85 -4.18 -1.59
N VAL A 74 -3.34 -5.13 -0.79
CA VAL A 74 -3.41 -6.55 -1.11
C VAL A 74 -4.86 -7.01 -1.03
N GLU A 75 -5.31 -7.75 -2.07
CA GLU A 75 -6.68 -8.24 -2.12
C GLU A 75 -6.75 -9.67 -2.67
N LEU A 76 -7.57 -10.48 -2.00
CA LEU A 76 -8.09 -11.69 -2.62
C LEU A 76 -9.10 -11.31 -3.72
N ILE A 77 -9.16 -12.10 -4.80
CA ILE A 77 -10.14 -11.85 -5.87
C ILE A 77 -11.55 -11.72 -5.28
N ARG A 78 -12.21 -10.63 -5.65
CA ARG A 78 -13.56 -10.30 -5.20
C ARG A 78 -14.56 -10.50 -6.33
N THR A 79 -15.49 -11.41 -6.14
CA THR A 79 -16.55 -11.70 -7.11
C THR A 79 -17.75 -10.77 -6.99
N GLY A 80 -18.50 -10.61 -8.10
CA GLY A 80 -19.80 -9.92 -8.08
C GLY A 80 -19.74 -8.42 -7.80
N LYS A 81 -18.68 -7.73 -8.16
CA LYS A 81 -18.43 -6.30 -7.86
C LYS A 81 -18.77 -5.34 -9.00
N GLN A 82 -19.51 -5.80 -10.04
CA GLN A 82 -19.88 -4.99 -11.21
C GLN A 82 -20.50 -3.63 -10.85
N LYS A 83 -21.45 -3.64 -9.91
CA LYS A 83 -22.11 -2.41 -9.45
C LYS A 83 -21.16 -1.42 -8.78
N ILE A 84 -20.12 -1.91 -8.11
CA ILE A 84 -19.10 -1.06 -7.49
C ILE A 84 -18.27 -0.37 -8.57
N ALA A 85 -17.79 -1.13 -9.56
CA ALA A 85 -17.05 -0.57 -10.67
C ALA A 85 -17.87 0.48 -11.43
N GLN A 86 -19.12 0.18 -11.78
CA GLN A 86 -20.02 1.10 -12.48
C GLN A 86 -20.25 2.41 -11.73
N ARG A 87 -20.30 2.37 -10.40
CA ARG A 87 -20.63 3.54 -9.59
C ARG A 87 -19.41 4.39 -9.21
N PHE A 88 -18.26 3.76 -8.99
CA PHE A 88 -17.14 4.40 -8.32
C PHE A 88 -15.86 4.48 -9.13
N PHE A 89 -15.72 3.75 -10.26
CA PHE A 89 -14.49 3.79 -11.03
C PHE A 89 -14.51 4.96 -12.03
N ALA A 90 -13.33 5.39 -12.47
CA ALA A 90 -13.18 6.39 -13.50
C ALA A 90 -13.75 5.89 -14.85
N GLU A 91 -14.07 6.81 -15.76
CA GLU A 91 -14.77 6.47 -17.00
C GLU A 91 -14.01 5.48 -17.88
N ASP A 92 -12.71 5.63 -18.01
CA ASP A 92 -11.84 4.75 -18.80
C ASP A 92 -11.72 3.35 -18.19
N GLU A 93 -11.65 3.25 -16.85
CA GLU A 93 -11.65 1.99 -16.12
C GLU A 93 -12.99 1.25 -16.28
N ARG A 94 -14.10 1.98 -16.22
CA ARG A 94 -15.44 1.40 -16.49
C ARG A 94 -15.54 0.88 -17.92
N LYS A 95 -15.13 1.67 -18.91
CA LYS A 95 -15.13 1.27 -20.32
C LYS A 95 -14.26 0.05 -20.57
N TYR A 96 -13.13 -0.06 -19.88
CA TYR A 96 -12.27 -1.24 -19.95
C TYR A 96 -13.00 -2.47 -19.40
N LEU A 97 -13.58 -2.39 -18.22
CA LEU A 97 -14.29 -3.49 -17.58
C LEU A 97 -15.58 -3.88 -18.31
N GLU A 98 -16.28 -2.94 -18.95
CA GLU A 98 -17.45 -3.23 -19.78
C GLU A 98 -17.11 -4.12 -20.99
N LYS A 99 -15.90 -3.97 -21.55
CA LYS A 99 -15.43 -4.76 -22.68
C LYS A 99 -14.88 -6.13 -22.30
N CYS A 100 -14.23 -6.23 -21.14
CA CYS A 100 -13.52 -7.43 -20.73
C CYS A 100 -13.63 -7.65 -19.21
N TRP A 101 -14.87 -7.83 -18.72
CA TRP A 101 -15.09 -8.10 -17.32
C TRP A 101 -14.47 -9.43 -16.90
N THR A 102 -13.59 -9.35 -15.92
CA THR A 102 -13.20 -10.48 -15.07
C THR A 102 -13.07 -9.99 -13.63
N ASP A 103 -13.25 -10.87 -12.65
CA ASP A 103 -13.10 -10.51 -11.25
C ASP A 103 -11.63 -10.16 -10.93
N GLU A 104 -10.68 -10.73 -11.66
CA GLU A 104 -9.25 -10.39 -11.61
C GLU A 104 -9.01 -8.95 -12.08
N ALA A 105 -9.57 -8.57 -13.22
CA ALA A 105 -9.43 -7.22 -13.79
C ALA A 105 -10.01 -6.17 -12.83
N PHE A 106 -11.17 -6.44 -12.25
CA PHE A 106 -11.76 -5.60 -11.21
C PHE A 106 -10.81 -5.49 -10.01
N THR A 107 -10.35 -6.63 -9.48
CA THR A 107 -9.50 -6.66 -8.27
C THR A 107 -8.17 -5.94 -8.52
N GLY A 108 -7.57 -6.11 -9.70
CA GLY A 108 -6.36 -5.40 -10.10
C GLY A 108 -6.54 -3.88 -10.10
N ILE A 109 -7.61 -3.35 -10.70
CA ILE A 109 -7.91 -1.91 -10.68
C ILE A 109 -8.23 -1.44 -9.25
N TRP A 110 -8.98 -2.20 -8.49
CA TRP A 110 -9.32 -1.89 -7.11
C TRP A 110 -8.08 -1.71 -6.23
N THR A 111 -7.16 -2.69 -6.25
CA THR A 111 -5.92 -2.61 -5.45
C THR A 111 -5.04 -1.42 -5.85
N ARG A 112 -5.01 -1.05 -7.14
CA ARG A 112 -4.30 0.15 -7.62
C ARG A 112 -4.89 1.42 -7.04
N LYS A 113 -6.22 1.57 -7.08
CA LYS A 113 -6.92 2.72 -6.51
C LYS A 113 -6.69 2.86 -5.01
N GLU A 114 -6.83 1.75 -4.28
CA GLU A 114 -6.60 1.74 -2.83
C GLU A 114 -5.14 2.06 -2.49
N ALA A 115 -4.17 1.48 -3.20
CA ALA A 115 -2.75 1.81 -3.01
C ALA A 115 -2.47 3.30 -3.27
N TYR A 116 -3.06 3.88 -4.31
CA TYR A 116 -2.92 5.31 -4.61
C TYR A 116 -3.49 6.20 -3.51
N ILE A 117 -4.73 5.96 -3.06
CA ILE A 117 -5.37 6.72 -1.97
C ILE A 117 -4.55 6.63 -0.69
N LYS A 118 -4.03 5.45 -0.36
CA LYS A 118 -3.16 5.23 0.80
C LYS A 118 -1.83 5.96 0.67
N ALA A 119 -1.24 6.01 -0.52
CA ALA A 119 -0.01 6.79 -0.77
C ALA A 119 -0.25 8.28 -0.57
N VAL A 120 -1.26 8.84 -1.24
CA VAL A 120 -1.64 10.26 -1.12
C VAL A 120 -2.08 10.63 0.31
N GLY A 121 -2.65 9.67 1.04
CA GLY A 121 -3.06 9.88 2.43
C GLY A 121 -4.34 10.71 2.60
N THR A 122 -5.15 10.83 1.55
CA THR A 122 -6.43 11.55 1.59
C THR A 122 -7.55 10.74 2.24
N GLY A 123 -7.39 9.41 2.33
CA GLY A 123 -8.42 8.51 2.82
C GLY A 123 -9.73 8.64 2.01
N ILE A 124 -10.86 8.58 2.69
CA ILE A 124 -12.20 8.67 2.10
C ILE A 124 -12.55 10.06 1.51
N ALA A 125 -11.71 11.06 1.69
CA ALA A 125 -11.96 12.40 1.15
C ALA A 125 -11.76 12.46 -0.38
N MET A 126 -11.05 11.50 -0.97
CA MET A 126 -10.88 11.38 -2.42
C MET A 126 -11.88 10.37 -2.98
N THR A 127 -12.67 10.80 -3.97
CA THR A 127 -13.60 9.89 -4.63
C THR A 127 -12.87 9.04 -5.67
N LEU A 128 -13.23 7.76 -5.76
CA LEU A 128 -12.55 6.79 -6.63
C LEU A 128 -12.71 7.10 -8.13
N ASP A 129 -13.74 7.81 -8.52
CA ASP A 129 -14.01 8.22 -9.91
C ASP A 129 -13.24 9.47 -10.34
N SER A 130 -12.61 10.19 -9.39
CA SER A 130 -11.88 11.43 -9.67
C SER A 130 -10.50 11.24 -10.31
N PHE A 131 -10.01 10.00 -10.38
CA PHE A 131 -8.72 9.66 -10.98
C PHE A 131 -8.77 8.26 -11.60
N SER A 132 -7.94 8.06 -12.63
CA SER A 132 -7.74 6.75 -13.26
C SER A 132 -6.40 6.15 -12.85
N THR A 133 -6.39 4.82 -12.73
CA THR A 133 -5.18 4.03 -12.46
C THR A 133 -4.86 3.06 -13.59
N MET A 134 -5.39 3.30 -14.80
CA MET A 134 -5.08 2.47 -15.97
C MET A 134 -3.60 2.55 -16.36
N GLU A 135 -3.00 3.73 -16.23
CA GLU A 135 -1.57 3.93 -16.45
C GLU A 135 -0.75 3.63 -15.19
N GLU A 136 0.55 3.37 -15.37
CA GLU A 136 1.48 3.17 -14.24
C GLU A 136 1.79 4.47 -13.48
N GLN A 137 1.40 5.63 -14.01
CA GLN A 137 1.62 6.94 -13.39
C GLN A 137 0.32 7.71 -13.23
N VAL A 138 0.11 8.27 -12.04
CA VAL A 138 -1.00 9.17 -11.71
C VAL A 138 -0.40 10.42 -11.04
N GLY A 139 -0.31 11.53 -11.79
CA GLY A 139 0.36 12.73 -11.32
C GLY A 139 1.85 12.46 -10.99
N GLU A 140 2.26 12.72 -9.77
CA GLU A 140 3.62 12.45 -9.29
C GLU A 140 3.80 11.08 -8.61
N TYR A 141 2.81 10.22 -8.69
CA TYR A 141 2.81 8.88 -8.11
C TYR A 141 2.92 7.80 -9.18
N TYR A 142 3.64 6.74 -8.86
CA TYR A 142 3.87 5.59 -9.72
C TYR A 142 3.31 4.33 -9.08
N LEU A 143 2.64 3.51 -9.89
CA LEU A 143 1.92 2.32 -9.50
C LEU A 143 2.56 1.08 -10.11
N LYS A 144 2.64 0.02 -9.33
CA LYS A 144 2.98 -1.31 -9.82
C LYS A 144 2.09 -2.36 -9.19
N THR A 145 1.69 -3.35 -10.00
CA THR A 145 0.74 -4.37 -9.59
C THR A 145 1.28 -5.74 -9.95
N TRP A 146 1.10 -6.70 -9.05
CA TRP A 146 1.48 -8.09 -9.22
C TRP A 146 0.31 -9.00 -8.86
N ASN A 147 0.17 -10.09 -9.61
CA ASN A 147 -0.53 -11.27 -9.15
C ASN A 147 0.50 -12.10 -8.38
N VAL A 148 0.48 -12.03 -7.06
CA VAL A 148 1.51 -12.64 -6.20
C VAL A 148 1.24 -14.11 -5.92
N GLU A 149 -0.04 -14.49 -5.97
CA GLU A 149 -0.51 -15.88 -5.96
C GLU A 149 -1.79 -15.96 -6.80
N ARG A 150 -2.25 -17.19 -7.10
CA ARG A 150 -3.36 -17.42 -8.04
C ARG A 150 -4.55 -16.47 -7.86
N ASP A 151 -4.95 -16.22 -6.61
CA ASP A 151 -6.15 -15.44 -6.28
C ASP A 151 -5.82 -14.17 -5.48
N VAL A 152 -4.55 -13.73 -5.49
CA VAL A 152 -4.05 -12.61 -4.67
C VAL A 152 -3.39 -11.55 -5.53
N TRP A 153 -3.92 -10.35 -5.48
CA TRP A 153 -3.38 -9.17 -6.15
C TRP A 153 -2.77 -8.21 -5.14
N LEU A 154 -1.61 -7.67 -5.49
CA LEU A 154 -0.87 -6.69 -4.71
C LEU A 154 -0.57 -5.48 -5.59
N SER A 155 -0.86 -4.29 -5.10
CA SER A 155 -0.43 -3.04 -5.72
C SER A 155 0.35 -2.19 -4.74
N VAL A 156 1.41 -1.57 -5.25
CA VAL A 156 2.20 -0.56 -4.54
C VAL A 156 2.12 0.74 -5.32
N CYS A 157 1.99 1.83 -4.59
CA CYS A 157 2.04 3.20 -5.10
C CYS A 157 3.09 3.98 -4.33
N ARG A 158 3.96 4.71 -5.03
CA ARG A 158 4.96 5.60 -4.41
C ARG A 158 5.05 6.93 -5.12
N LYS A 159 5.40 7.97 -4.36
CA LYS A 159 5.70 9.29 -4.91
C LYS A 159 7.10 9.32 -5.52
N GLY A 160 7.29 10.07 -6.60
CA GLY A 160 8.57 10.55 -7.10
C GLY A 160 9.15 9.77 -8.26
N SER A 161 9.27 8.44 -8.25
CA SER A 161 9.89 7.68 -9.34
C SER A 161 9.26 6.32 -9.58
N ALA A 162 9.43 5.81 -10.81
CA ALA A 162 8.95 4.49 -11.20
C ALA A 162 9.48 3.36 -10.30
N ILE A 163 8.67 2.31 -10.16
CA ILE A 163 8.98 1.13 -9.34
C ILE A 163 9.64 0.08 -10.26
N GLU A 164 10.93 0.31 -10.59
CA GLU A 164 11.60 -0.49 -11.65
C GLU A 164 12.11 -1.86 -11.17
N ARG A 165 12.60 -1.98 -9.93
CA ARG A 165 13.30 -3.18 -9.43
C ARG A 165 12.75 -3.75 -8.13
N CYS A 166 11.56 -3.33 -7.72
CA CYS A 166 10.94 -3.86 -6.52
C CYS A 166 10.10 -5.09 -6.89
N LEU A 167 10.47 -6.24 -6.37
CA LEU A 167 9.61 -7.43 -6.37
C LEU A 167 9.08 -7.63 -4.97
N PRO A 168 7.80 -8.00 -4.81
CA PRO A 168 7.28 -8.39 -3.51
C PRO A 168 8.05 -9.59 -2.97
N GLU A 169 8.51 -9.51 -1.73
CA GLU A 169 9.13 -10.61 -1.03
C GLU A 169 8.08 -11.26 -0.11
N LYS A 170 7.94 -12.57 -0.20
CA LYS A 170 7.08 -13.34 0.69
C LYS A 170 7.88 -13.78 1.91
N ILE A 171 7.45 -13.33 3.07
CA ILE A 171 8.05 -13.69 4.36
C ILE A 171 7.06 -14.58 5.11
N ALA A 172 7.52 -15.74 5.59
CA ALA A 172 6.72 -16.58 6.44
C ALA A 172 6.52 -15.93 7.81
N LEU A 173 5.35 -16.14 8.43
CA LEU A 173 5.01 -15.50 9.70
C LEU A 173 6.02 -15.82 10.81
N GLU A 174 6.58 -17.05 10.80
CA GLU A 174 7.59 -17.48 11.73
C GLU A 174 8.90 -16.66 11.65
N GLN A 175 9.20 -16.09 10.48
CA GLN A 175 10.38 -15.25 10.27
C GLN A 175 10.17 -13.81 10.74
N VAL A 176 8.93 -13.42 11.03
CA VAL A 176 8.61 -12.05 11.49
C VAL A 176 8.85 -11.89 12.99
N PHE A 177 8.88 -12.99 13.75
CA PHE A 177 8.95 -12.99 15.22
C PHE A 177 10.29 -13.54 15.77
N LEU A 178 11.29 -13.74 14.91
CA LEU A 178 12.66 -14.08 15.31
C LEU A 178 13.51 -12.82 15.44
#